data_038b702c30d09c46c0ef24a7119284aa
#
_entry.id   038b702c30d09c46c0ef24a7119284aa
#
_cell.length_a   1.000
_cell.length_b   1.000
_cell.length_c   1.000
_cell.angle_alpha   90.00
_cell.angle_beta   90.00
_cell.angle_gamma   90.00
#
_symmetry.space_group_name_H-M   'P 1'
#
loop_
_entity.id
_entity.type
_entity.pdbx_description
1 polymer ?
#
loop_
_entity_poly.entity_id
_entity_poly.type
_entity_poly.pdbx_seq_one_letter_code
_entity_poly.pdbx_strand_id
1 'polypeptide(L)'
;NSPQNHKEAGFDKGWPSRFDTWYKLSMEFGFIYYQMDRPIAISTTGHMLIDALNENPINNEKIKNVFLNSLMKYQTNNPFRKNANDNSPLILLLQVIKLLKDDPEENDAGIFRNELSLIICWPNRDARALYLKIKELRNQYRFTYGDEIIYEMCLDLLGATDEQRNRFKINQITGEAVDEFIRKMRITGVVSLRGNGRFIDFNSFESEKINYILDNYGEYETYTTKESFFEYIGSIDTNIVSLAQPVDEAAITDVRITTLNRWAEEYSKEDIINELNVVCGNGESRNAILRIIDKPTRLEFLTSIALKQHFNGLDVQPNYHVDDEGLPTFTASGGVADIECYDTNCNSLVEVTLMCARNQATNEMPAITRHLQEAI
;
A
#
# COMPACT_ATOMS: atom_id res chain seq x y z
N ASN A 1 30.19 2.57 1.63
CA ASN A 1 30.16 3.72 0.71
C ASN A 1 30.23 3.21 -0.72
N SER A 2 29.06 2.96 -1.34
CA SER A 2 29.01 2.69 -2.78
C SER A 2 28.97 4.02 -3.52
N PRO A 3 29.98 4.38 -4.32
CA PRO A 3 29.93 5.60 -5.11
C PRO A 3 28.82 5.48 -6.16
N GLN A 4 27.93 6.45 -6.19
CA GLN A 4 26.93 6.55 -7.26
C GLN A 4 27.49 7.32 -8.44
N ASN A 5 27.24 6.80 -9.63
CA ASN A 5 27.82 7.33 -10.86
C ASN A 5 26.86 8.24 -11.65
N HIS A 6 25.60 8.39 -11.21
CA HIS A 6 24.63 9.29 -11.86
C HIS A 6 24.47 10.58 -11.07
N LYS A 7 24.10 11.63 -11.78
CA LYS A 7 23.86 12.97 -11.24
C LYS A 7 22.40 13.33 -11.47
N GLU A 8 21.73 13.78 -10.41
CA GLU A 8 20.34 14.22 -10.46
C GLU A 8 20.18 15.62 -9.89
N ALA A 9 19.27 16.39 -10.48
CA ALA A 9 18.73 17.65 -9.97
C ALA A 9 19.78 18.66 -9.44
N GLY A 10 20.97 18.71 -10.03
CA GLY A 10 22.02 19.67 -9.63
C GLY A 10 22.85 19.25 -8.42
N PHE A 11 22.55 18.14 -7.77
CA PHE A 11 23.34 17.61 -6.68
C PHE A 11 24.61 16.90 -7.18
N ASP A 12 25.65 16.88 -6.35
CA ASP A 12 26.82 16.07 -6.62
C ASP A 12 26.43 14.58 -6.66
N LYS A 13 27.20 13.80 -7.46
CA LYS A 13 26.99 12.36 -7.57
C LYS A 13 27.06 11.67 -6.20
N GLY A 14 26.16 10.72 -5.95
CA GLY A 14 26.17 9.88 -4.76
C GLY A 14 25.09 10.18 -3.74
N TRP A 15 25.43 10.14 -2.46
CA TRP A 15 24.49 10.27 -1.35
C TRP A 15 23.62 11.53 -1.33
N PRO A 16 24.10 12.74 -1.71
CA PRO A 16 23.26 13.94 -1.74
C PRO A 16 22.03 13.77 -2.64
N SER A 17 22.18 13.17 -3.81
CA SER A 17 21.07 12.92 -4.75
C SER A 17 20.04 11.92 -4.18
N ARG A 18 20.51 10.85 -3.51
CA ARG A 18 19.60 9.89 -2.85
C ARG A 18 18.86 10.50 -1.68
N PHE A 19 19.56 11.27 -0.87
CA PHE A 19 18.96 11.94 0.28
C PHE A 19 17.86 12.90 -0.18
N ASP A 20 18.11 13.68 -1.25
CA ASP A 20 17.10 14.56 -1.83
C ASP A 20 15.85 13.80 -2.29
N THR A 21 16.01 12.61 -2.88
CA THR A 21 14.86 11.79 -3.29
C THR A 21 14.01 11.32 -2.10
N TRP A 22 14.65 10.80 -1.04
CA TRP A 22 13.93 10.37 0.17
C TRP A 22 13.31 11.54 0.91
N TYR A 23 14.01 12.64 0.96
CA TYR A 23 13.57 13.85 1.61
C TYR A 23 12.32 14.45 0.93
N LYS A 24 12.31 14.47 -0.42
CA LYS A 24 11.15 14.93 -1.19
C LYS A 24 9.89 14.12 -0.90
N LEU A 25 10.01 12.81 -0.77
CA LEU A 25 8.89 11.95 -0.41
C LEU A 25 8.29 12.34 0.95
N SER A 26 9.14 12.55 1.95
CA SER A 26 8.69 12.97 3.28
C SER A 26 8.04 14.35 3.29
N MET A 27 8.49 15.27 2.42
CA MET A 27 7.84 16.58 2.23
C MET A 27 6.50 16.45 1.49
N GLU A 28 6.43 15.60 0.48
CA GLU A 28 5.23 15.39 -0.34
C GLU A 28 4.08 14.82 0.51
N PHE A 29 4.39 13.98 1.49
CA PHE A 29 3.41 13.48 2.48
C PHE A 29 3.17 14.43 3.66
N GLY A 30 3.84 15.59 3.69
CA GLY A 30 3.64 16.57 4.74
C GLY A 30 4.26 16.21 6.09
N PHE A 31 5.18 15.24 6.16
CA PHE A 31 5.83 14.86 7.42
C PHE A 31 6.87 15.87 7.87
N ILE A 32 7.65 16.41 6.94
CA ILE A 32 8.70 17.37 7.19
C ILE A 32 8.68 18.49 6.15
N TYR A 33 9.23 19.64 6.53
CA TYR A 33 9.46 20.75 5.63
C TYR A 33 10.85 21.37 5.87
N TYR A 34 11.54 21.64 4.78
CA TYR A 34 12.87 22.24 4.79
C TYR A 34 12.95 23.49 3.93
N GLN A 35 13.61 24.48 4.47
CA GLN A 35 14.11 25.66 3.75
C GLN A 35 15.59 25.83 4.04
N MET A 36 16.35 26.34 3.03
CA MET A 36 17.75 26.69 3.24
C MET A 36 17.89 27.63 4.43
N ASP A 37 18.92 27.41 5.24
CA ASP A 37 19.27 28.21 6.41
C ASP A 37 18.23 28.22 7.55
N ARG A 38 17.29 27.26 7.53
CA ARG A 38 16.32 27.08 8.62
C ARG A 38 16.37 25.62 9.13
N PRO A 39 16.04 25.39 10.41
CA PRO A 39 15.84 24.05 10.92
C PRO A 39 14.75 23.31 10.15
N ILE A 40 14.87 21.99 10.04
CA ILE A 40 13.80 21.14 9.49
C ILE A 40 12.59 21.25 10.42
N ALA A 41 11.45 21.62 9.86
CA ALA A 41 10.17 21.56 10.55
C ALA A 41 9.57 20.16 10.42
N ILE A 42 9.08 19.59 11.52
CA ILE A 42 8.35 18.34 11.56
C ILE A 42 6.89 18.69 11.85
N SER A 43 5.97 18.20 11.03
CA SER A 43 4.53 18.43 11.20
C SER A 43 3.96 17.59 12.34
N THR A 44 2.71 17.88 12.72
CA THR A 44 1.98 17.04 13.69
C THR A 44 1.84 15.60 13.19
N THR A 45 1.54 15.41 11.90
CA THR A 45 1.48 14.08 11.27
C THR A 45 2.86 13.41 11.27
N GLY A 46 3.93 14.16 11.03
CA GLY A 46 5.31 13.67 11.12
C GLY A 46 5.70 13.21 12.53
N HIS A 47 5.34 13.96 13.56
CA HIS A 47 5.55 13.53 14.96
C HIS A 47 4.75 12.26 15.27
N MET A 48 3.49 12.18 14.85
CA MET A 48 2.66 11.00 15.06
C MET A 48 3.27 9.74 14.39
N LEU A 49 3.89 9.89 13.21
CA LEU A 49 4.62 8.80 12.56
C LEU A 49 5.84 8.35 13.39
N ILE A 50 6.63 9.30 13.85
CA ILE A 50 7.80 9.01 14.70
C ILE A 50 7.38 8.29 15.99
N ASP A 51 6.30 8.77 16.64
CA ASP A 51 5.77 8.15 17.84
C ASP A 51 5.32 6.72 17.59
N ALA A 52 4.56 6.49 16.49
CA ALA A 52 4.08 5.15 16.13
C ALA A 52 5.21 4.15 15.86
N LEU A 53 6.30 4.60 15.22
CA LEU A 53 7.48 3.78 14.94
C LEU A 53 8.34 3.50 16.18
N ASN A 54 8.25 4.35 17.21
CA ASN A 54 8.98 4.20 18.48
C ASN A 54 8.18 3.47 19.56
N GLU A 55 6.91 3.19 19.33
CA GLU A 55 6.12 2.33 20.22
C GLU A 55 6.66 0.90 20.19
N ASN A 56 6.57 0.19 21.30
CA ASN A 56 6.93 -1.22 21.38
C ASN A 56 5.77 -1.99 22.02
N PRO A 57 5.00 -2.76 21.23
CA PRO A 57 5.16 -3.04 19.80
C PRO A 57 4.90 -1.81 18.89
N ILE A 58 5.42 -1.84 17.66
CA ILE A 58 5.16 -0.81 16.65
C ILE A 58 3.65 -0.70 16.41
N ASN A 59 3.12 0.53 16.43
CA ASN A 59 1.69 0.76 16.29
C ASN A 59 1.28 0.92 14.82
N ASN A 60 0.96 -0.21 14.17
CA ASN A 60 0.59 -0.24 12.76
C ASN A 60 -0.72 0.51 12.47
N GLU A 61 -1.69 0.49 13.38
CA GLU A 61 -2.93 1.26 13.20
C GLU A 61 -2.66 2.77 13.19
N LYS A 62 -1.79 3.24 14.06
CA LYS A 62 -1.36 4.64 14.05
C LYS A 62 -0.61 5.00 12.77
N ILE A 63 0.22 4.10 12.24
CA ILE A 63 0.89 4.26 10.95
C ILE A 63 -0.14 4.37 9.82
N LYS A 64 -1.14 3.48 9.73
CA LYS A 64 -2.22 3.55 8.74
C LYS A 64 -2.94 4.91 8.80
N ASN A 65 -3.32 5.36 10.00
CA ASN A 65 -3.99 6.64 10.18
C ASN A 65 -3.14 7.83 9.75
N VAL A 66 -1.82 7.78 9.98
CA VAL A 66 -0.87 8.81 9.51
C VAL A 66 -0.86 8.87 7.98
N PHE A 67 -0.71 7.74 7.31
CA PHE A 67 -0.72 7.70 5.84
C PHE A 67 -2.09 8.04 5.26
N LEU A 68 -3.18 7.61 5.90
CA LEU A 68 -4.54 7.98 5.52
C LEU A 68 -4.71 9.50 5.59
N ASN A 69 -4.34 10.12 6.72
CA ASN A 69 -4.42 11.56 6.90
C ASN A 69 -3.64 12.34 5.82
N SER A 70 -2.47 11.86 5.44
CA SER A 70 -1.68 12.47 4.38
C SER A 70 -2.30 12.27 2.99
N LEU A 71 -2.72 11.05 2.65
CA LEU A 71 -3.21 10.72 1.32
C LEU A 71 -4.62 11.25 1.03
N MET A 72 -5.50 11.38 2.03
CA MET A 72 -6.81 12.03 1.84
C MET A 72 -6.70 13.53 1.54
N LYS A 73 -5.58 14.16 1.91
CA LYS A 73 -5.26 15.59 1.64
C LYS A 73 -4.32 15.78 0.46
N TYR A 74 -3.70 14.70 -0.01
CA TYR A 74 -2.71 14.77 -1.07
C TYR A 74 -3.32 15.22 -2.41
N GLN A 75 -2.65 16.15 -3.05
CA GLN A 75 -3.01 16.71 -4.35
C GLN A 75 -1.86 16.48 -5.33
N THR A 76 -2.16 15.98 -6.53
CA THR A 76 -1.14 15.70 -7.56
C THR A 76 -0.44 16.97 -8.05
N ASN A 77 -1.17 18.08 -8.14
CA ASN A 77 -0.64 19.40 -8.46
C ASN A 77 -0.61 20.26 -7.19
N ASN A 78 0.57 20.46 -6.63
CA ASN A 78 0.76 21.18 -5.38
C ASN A 78 2.03 22.07 -5.45
N PRO A 79 2.27 22.97 -4.47
CA PRO A 79 3.44 23.85 -4.49
C PRO A 79 4.81 23.16 -4.49
N PHE A 80 4.90 21.89 -4.03
CA PHE A 80 6.12 21.11 -4.09
C PHE A 80 6.32 20.44 -5.44
N ARG A 81 5.21 20.10 -6.14
CA ARG A 81 5.24 19.33 -7.38
C ARG A 81 4.18 19.83 -8.35
N LYS A 82 4.64 20.37 -9.48
CA LYS A 82 3.75 20.73 -10.58
C LYS A 82 3.53 19.54 -11.49
N ASN A 83 2.29 19.10 -11.59
CA ASN A 83 1.85 18.03 -12.48
C ASN A 83 0.83 18.55 -13.49
N ALA A 84 0.69 17.81 -14.59
CA ALA A 84 -0.38 18.04 -15.57
C ALA A 84 -1.76 17.67 -14.99
N ASN A 85 -1.78 16.65 -14.13
CA ASN A 85 -3.00 16.19 -13.46
C ASN A 85 -3.31 17.08 -12.26
N ASP A 86 -4.58 17.37 -12.06
CA ASP A 86 -5.09 18.22 -10.98
C ASP A 86 -6.22 17.49 -10.22
N ASN A 87 -5.82 16.50 -9.40
CA ASN A 87 -6.74 15.68 -8.60
C ASN A 87 -6.13 15.26 -7.27
N SER A 88 -6.96 14.65 -6.42
CA SER A 88 -6.56 13.95 -5.20
C SER A 88 -6.75 12.45 -5.42
N PRO A 89 -5.67 11.67 -5.63
CA PRO A 89 -5.79 10.29 -6.11
C PRO A 89 -6.62 9.37 -5.23
N LEU A 90 -6.49 9.46 -3.90
CA LEU A 90 -7.28 8.66 -2.97
C LEU A 90 -8.76 9.05 -3.04
N ILE A 91 -9.07 10.34 -3.03
CA ILE A 91 -10.46 10.82 -3.09
C ILE A 91 -11.12 10.40 -4.40
N LEU A 92 -10.41 10.60 -5.52
CA LEU A 92 -10.88 10.20 -6.84
C LEU A 92 -11.16 8.69 -6.90
N LEU A 93 -10.25 7.86 -6.37
CA LEU A 93 -10.41 6.42 -6.27
C LEU A 93 -11.67 6.05 -5.48
N LEU A 94 -11.83 6.58 -4.26
CA LEU A 94 -12.97 6.28 -3.41
C LEU A 94 -14.30 6.74 -4.01
N GLN A 95 -14.34 7.92 -4.64
CA GLN A 95 -15.53 8.42 -5.32
C GLN A 95 -15.94 7.53 -6.51
N VAL A 96 -14.98 7.07 -7.31
CA VAL A 96 -15.26 6.19 -8.45
C VAL A 96 -15.72 4.81 -7.99
N ILE A 97 -15.08 4.23 -6.96
CA ILE A 97 -15.55 2.97 -6.36
C ILE A 97 -16.99 3.13 -5.88
N LYS A 98 -17.32 4.22 -5.16
CA LYS A 98 -18.68 4.47 -4.70
C LYS A 98 -19.68 4.53 -5.85
N LEU A 99 -19.37 5.25 -6.92
CA LEU A 99 -20.25 5.36 -8.09
C LEU A 99 -20.48 3.99 -8.77
N LEU A 100 -19.44 3.15 -8.83
CA LEU A 100 -19.54 1.78 -9.36
C LEU A 100 -20.41 0.88 -8.46
N LYS A 101 -20.25 0.99 -7.14
CA LYS A 101 -21.05 0.21 -6.16
C LYS A 101 -22.52 0.66 -6.10
N ASP A 102 -22.77 1.95 -6.31
CA ASP A 102 -24.13 2.50 -6.34
C ASP A 102 -24.86 2.19 -7.68
N ASP A 103 -24.14 1.68 -8.69
CA ASP A 103 -24.71 1.31 -9.99
C ASP A 103 -25.16 -0.16 -10.02
N PRO A 104 -26.48 -0.44 -10.11
CA PRO A 104 -26.97 -1.82 -10.13
C PRO A 104 -26.47 -2.66 -11.32
N GLU A 105 -26.02 -2.03 -12.41
CA GLU A 105 -25.53 -2.72 -13.59
C GLU A 105 -24.09 -3.24 -13.42
N GLU A 106 -23.34 -2.72 -12.45
CA GLU A 106 -21.93 -3.06 -12.21
C GLU A 106 -21.72 -4.24 -11.23
N ASN A 107 -22.80 -4.83 -10.69
CA ASN A 107 -22.78 -6.01 -9.82
C ASN A 107 -21.81 -5.90 -8.63
N ASP A 108 -21.74 -4.73 -8.00
CA ASP A 108 -20.87 -4.44 -6.86
C ASP A 108 -19.37 -4.66 -7.14
N ALA A 109 -18.96 -4.69 -8.39
CA ALA A 109 -17.55 -4.81 -8.75
C ALA A 109 -16.82 -3.48 -8.48
N GLY A 110 -15.73 -3.53 -7.71
CA GLY A 110 -14.80 -2.41 -7.56
C GLY A 110 -14.11 -2.03 -8.87
N ILE A 111 -13.00 -1.32 -8.78
CA ILE A 111 -12.21 -0.94 -9.96
C ILE A 111 -11.33 -2.12 -10.36
N PHE A 112 -11.42 -2.56 -11.63
CA PHE A 112 -10.55 -3.59 -12.16
C PHE A 112 -9.10 -3.09 -12.22
N ARG A 113 -8.15 -3.98 -11.90
CA ARG A 113 -6.73 -3.60 -11.76
C ARG A 113 -6.19 -2.80 -12.95
N ASN A 114 -6.54 -3.19 -14.19
CA ASN A 114 -6.07 -2.48 -15.38
C ASN A 114 -6.66 -1.08 -15.50
N GLU A 115 -7.88 -0.84 -14.97
CA GLU A 115 -8.54 0.46 -14.98
C GLU A 115 -7.85 1.50 -14.08
N LEU A 116 -7.02 1.05 -13.13
CA LEU A 116 -6.26 1.96 -12.26
C LEU A 116 -5.34 2.90 -13.04
N SER A 117 -4.84 2.48 -14.20
CA SER A 117 -4.06 3.34 -15.08
C SER A 117 -4.85 4.58 -15.51
N LEU A 118 -6.17 4.45 -15.72
CA LEU A 118 -7.04 5.58 -16.06
C LEU A 118 -7.14 6.57 -14.88
N ILE A 119 -7.22 6.09 -13.63
CA ILE A 119 -7.21 6.93 -12.43
C ILE A 119 -5.89 7.68 -12.32
N ILE A 120 -4.77 6.98 -12.53
CA ILE A 120 -3.42 7.54 -12.44
C ILE A 120 -3.21 8.63 -13.49
N CYS A 121 -3.73 8.43 -14.71
CA CYS A 121 -3.62 9.37 -15.83
C CYS A 121 -4.76 10.40 -15.89
N TRP A 122 -5.76 10.32 -14.99
CA TRP A 122 -6.93 11.20 -15.05
C TRP A 122 -6.56 12.65 -14.80
N PRO A 123 -6.95 13.59 -15.72
CA PRO A 123 -6.39 14.94 -15.69
C PRO A 123 -6.99 15.85 -14.60
N ASN A 124 -8.19 15.57 -14.12
CA ASN A 124 -8.96 16.43 -13.24
C ASN A 124 -9.67 15.67 -12.11
N ARG A 125 -10.60 16.32 -11.41
CA ARG A 125 -11.32 15.79 -10.22
C ARG A 125 -12.69 15.22 -10.56
N ASP A 126 -13.07 15.15 -11.82
CA ASP A 126 -14.38 14.68 -12.22
C ASP A 126 -14.47 13.15 -12.14
N ALA A 127 -14.80 12.65 -10.95
CA ALA A 127 -14.98 11.23 -10.69
C ALA A 127 -16.16 10.65 -11.49
N ARG A 128 -17.20 11.45 -11.79
CA ARG A 128 -18.32 10.99 -12.58
C ARG A 128 -17.94 10.77 -14.04
N ALA A 129 -17.17 11.68 -14.63
CA ALA A 129 -16.67 11.48 -15.99
C ALA A 129 -15.75 10.26 -16.09
N LEU A 130 -14.88 10.04 -15.08
CA LEU A 130 -14.03 8.84 -15.01
C LEU A 130 -14.85 7.55 -14.86
N TYR A 131 -15.84 7.54 -13.95
CA TYR A 131 -16.79 6.43 -13.81
C TYR A 131 -17.49 6.10 -15.13
N LEU A 132 -18.03 7.11 -15.84
CA LEU A 132 -18.68 6.90 -17.15
C LEU A 132 -17.71 6.33 -18.19
N LYS A 133 -16.44 6.76 -18.16
CA LYS A 133 -15.41 6.23 -19.05
C LYS A 133 -15.09 4.76 -18.76
N ILE A 134 -15.01 4.39 -17.49
CA ILE A 134 -14.83 2.99 -17.06
C ILE A 134 -16.05 2.16 -17.47
N LYS A 135 -17.25 2.67 -17.25
CA LYS A 135 -18.49 1.98 -17.65
C LYS A 135 -18.58 1.76 -19.17
N GLU A 136 -18.21 2.78 -19.97
CA GLU A 136 -18.12 2.64 -21.43
C GLU A 136 -17.15 1.52 -21.84
N LEU A 137 -15.96 1.48 -21.22
CA LEU A 137 -14.95 0.46 -21.47
C LEU A 137 -15.47 -0.96 -21.12
N ARG A 138 -16.12 -1.12 -19.95
CA ARG A 138 -16.72 -2.39 -19.52
C ARG A 138 -17.84 -2.83 -20.44
N ASN A 139 -18.70 -1.93 -20.88
CA ASN A 139 -19.78 -2.23 -21.82
C ASN A 139 -19.24 -2.68 -23.17
N GLN A 140 -18.15 -2.08 -23.64
CA GLN A 140 -17.55 -2.42 -24.92
C GLN A 140 -16.78 -3.75 -24.88
N TYR A 141 -16.05 -4.05 -23.78
CA TYR A 141 -15.08 -5.15 -23.72
C TYR A 141 -15.35 -6.19 -22.62
N ARG A 142 -16.30 -5.98 -21.69
CA ARG A 142 -16.69 -6.90 -20.60
C ARG A 142 -15.50 -7.46 -19.81
N PHE A 143 -14.57 -6.61 -19.37
CA PHE A 143 -13.32 -6.99 -18.67
C PHE A 143 -12.34 -7.83 -19.49
N THR A 144 -12.52 -7.96 -20.80
CA THR A 144 -11.60 -8.73 -21.66
C THR A 144 -10.58 -7.86 -22.41
N TYR A 145 -10.46 -6.58 -22.03
CA TYR A 145 -9.49 -5.65 -22.59
C TYR A 145 -8.09 -5.86 -21.99
N GLY A 146 -7.09 -5.83 -22.86
CA GLY A 146 -5.68 -5.90 -22.50
C GLY A 146 -5.06 -4.54 -22.17
N ASP A 147 -3.80 -4.60 -21.78
CA ASP A 147 -3.02 -3.41 -21.40
C ASP A 147 -2.86 -2.43 -22.58
N GLU A 148 -2.90 -2.89 -23.81
CA GLU A 148 -2.77 -2.05 -25.01
C GLU A 148 -3.91 -1.05 -25.14
N ILE A 149 -5.17 -1.49 -24.88
CA ILE A 149 -6.35 -0.62 -24.96
C ILE A 149 -6.27 0.45 -23.87
N ILE A 150 -5.96 0.04 -22.66
CA ILE A 150 -5.77 0.97 -21.52
C ILE A 150 -4.63 1.95 -21.78
N TYR A 151 -3.52 1.46 -22.32
CA TYR A 151 -2.37 2.28 -22.64
C TYR A 151 -2.70 3.40 -23.64
N GLU A 152 -3.38 3.08 -24.75
CA GLU A 152 -3.80 4.09 -25.72
C GLU A 152 -4.75 5.13 -25.10
N MET A 153 -5.70 4.71 -24.27
CA MET A 153 -6.57 5.63 -23.55
C MET A 153 -5.79 6.54 -22.60
N CYS A 154 -4.77 6.00 -21.91
CA CYS A 154 -3.91 6.79 -21.04
C CYS A 154 -3.07 7.80 -21.80
N LEU A 155 -2.55 7.46 -22.98
CA LEU A 155 -1.85 8.40 -23.86
C LEU A 155 -2.75 9.56 -24.28
N ASP A 156 -3.99 9.28 -24.64
CA ASP A 156 -4.98 10.31 -24.99
C ASP A 156 -5.27 11.24 -23.79
N LEU A 157 -5.47 10.67 -22.58
CA LEU A 157 -5.67 11.44 -21.35
C LEU A 157 -4.47 12.33 -21.01
N LEU A 158 -3.26 11.86 -21.27
CA LEU A 158 -2.02 12.62 -21.05
C LEU A 158 -1.75 13.64 -22.15
N GLY A 159 -2.55 13.68 -23.23
CA GLY A 159 -2.31 14.51 -24.40
C GLY A 159 -0.97 14.21 -25.08
N ALA A 160 -0.54 12.95 -25.05
CA ALA A 160 0.75 12.53 -25.56
C ALA A 160 0.78 12.57 -27.08
N THR A 161 1.75 13.31 -27.64
CA THR A 161 2.05 13.29 -29.08
C THR A 161 2.81 12.01 -29.46
N ASP A 162 2.84 11.65 -30.75
CA ASP A 162 3.57 10.48 -31.24
C ASP A 162 5.08 10.53 -30.87
N GLU A 163 5.68 11.72 -30.83
CA GLU A 163 7.07 11.91 -30.39
C GLU A 163 7.27 11.63 -28.89
N GLN A 164 6.23 11.82 -28.09
CA GLN A 164 6.24 11.62 -26.63
C GLN A 164 5.91 10.20 -26.24
N ARG A 165 5.32 9.38 -27.12
CA ARG A 165 5.00 7.96 -26.86
C ARG A 165 6.21 7.15 -26.34
N ASN A 166 7.41 7.45 -26.83
CA ASN A 166 8.64 6.80 -26.36
C ASN A 166 9.00 7.10 -24.90
N ARG A 167 8.42 8.16 -24.30
CA ARG A 167 8.61 8.52 -22.89
C ARG A 167 7.68 7.76 -21.95
N PHE A 168 6.55 7.29 -22.46
CA PHE A 168 5.52 6.59 -21.71
C PHE A 168 5.48 5.11 -22.13
N LYS A 169 6.36 4.30 -21.59
CA LYS A 169 6.37 2.88 -21.89
C LYS A 169 5.13 2.18 -21.31
N ILE A 170 4.53 1.29 -22.08
CA ILE A 170 3.33 0.55 -21.68
C ILE A 170 3.50 -0.09 -20.29
N ASN A 171 4.58 -0.82 -20.03
CA ASN A 171 4.83 -1.44 -18.72
C ASN A 171 4.96 -0.44 -17.57
N GLN A 172 5.38 0.79 -17.83
CA GLN A 172 5.46 1.84 -16.81
C GLN A 172 4.06 2.34 -16.42
N ILE A 173 3.15 2.48 -17.39
CA ILE A 173 1.78 2.97 -17.17
C ILE A 173 0.88 1.87 -16.63
N THR A 174 0.88 0.68 -17.26
CA THR A 174 -0.06 -0.39 -16.93
C THR A 174 0.48 -1.39 -15.89
N GLY A 175 1.77 -1.35 -15.60
CA GLY A 175 2.44 -2.24 -14.64
C GLY A 175 2.99 -1.49 -13.42
N GLU A 176 4.17 -0.88 -13.57
CA GLU A 176 4.92 -0.28 -12.45
C GLU A 176 4.12 0.80 -11.71
N ALA A 177 3.47 1.72 -12.44
CA ALA A 177 2.66 2.79 -11.83
C ALA A 177 1.44 2.23 -11.10
N VAL A 178 0.81 1.20 -11.64
CA VAL A 178 -0.34 0.53 -11.02
C VAL A 178 0.07 -0.16 -9.71
N ASP A 179 1.19 -0.89 -9.70
CA ASP A 179 1.69 -1.56 -8.50
C ASP A 179 2.05 -0.55 -7.40
N GLU A 180 2.71 0.54 -7.78
CA GLU A 180 3.04 1.61 -6.83
C GLU A 180 1.78 2.29 -6.30
N PHE A 181 0.79 2.54 -7.15
CA PHE A 181 -0.48 3.13 -6.75
C PHE A 181 -1.22 2.23 -5.75
N ILE A 182 -1.32 0.93 -6.03
CA ILE A 182 -1.96 -0.04 -5.13
C ILE A 182 -1.28 -0.05 -3.76
N ARG A 183 0.07 -0.11 -3.71
CA ARG A 183 0.81 -0.06 -2.45
C ARG A 183 0.50 1.20 -1.64
N LYS A 184 0.49 2.37 -2.31
CA LYS A 184 0.16 3.65 -1.67
C LYS A 184 -1.26 3.69 -1.14
N MET A 185 -2.23 3.17 -1.89
CA MET A 185 -3.62 3.17 -1.45
C MET A 185 -3.84 2.18 -0.30
N ARG A 186 -3.25 0.98 -0.37
CA ARG A 186 -3.41 -0.03 0.67
C ARG A 186 -2.81 0.35 2.02
N ILE A 187 -1.70 1.11 2.07
CA ILE A 187 -1.11 1.55 3.35
C ILE A 187 -2.07 2.41 4.18
N THR A 188 -3.08 3.00 3.56
CA THR A 188 -4.12 3.78 4.25
C THR A 188 -5.10 2.92 5.05
N GLY A 189 -5.18 1.63 4.76
CA GLY A 189 -6.14 0.70 5.33
C GLY A 189 -7.53 0.73 4.70
N VAL A 190 -7.94 1.82 4.01
CA VAL A 190 -9.31 1.98 3.49
C VAL A 190 -9.59 1.24 2.18
N VAL A 191 -8.59 0.57 1.61
CA VAL A 191 -8.69 -0.14 0.32
C VAL A 191 -8.28 -1.58 0.47
N SER A 192 -9.09 -2.49 -0.08
CA SER A 192 -8.84 -3.93 -0.18
C SER A 192 -8.63 -4.37 -1.62
N LEU A 193 -7.94 -5.51 -1.76
CA LEU A 193 -7.89 -6.27 -3.00
C LEU A 193 -8.96 -7.35 -2.97
N ARG A 194 -9.78 -7.44 -4.01
CA ARG A 194 -10.83 -8.46 -4.13
C ARG A 194 -10.66 -9.32 -5.38
N GLY A 195 -11.26 -10.49 -5.35
CA GLY A 195 -11.25 -11.40 -6.50
C GLY A 195 -9.84 -11.87 -6.88
N ASN A 196 -9.03 -12.28 -5.90
CA ASN A 196 -7.62 -12.63 -6.08
C ASN A 196 -6.79 -11.49 -6.71
N GLY A 197 -6.98 -10.27 -6.21
CA GLY A 197 -6.24 -9.08 -6.62
C GLY A 197 -6.66 -8.50 -7.97
N ARG A 198 -7.78 -8.96 -8.55
CA ARG A 198 -8.29 -8.43 -9.83
C ARG A 198 -8.93 -7.06 -9.68
N PHE A 199 -9.54 -6.81 -8.53
CA PHE A 199 -10.27 -5.57 -8.25
C PHE A 199 -9.68 -4.85 -7.04
N ILE A 200 -9.76 -3.53 -7.06
CA ILE A 200 -9.58 -2.65 -5.92
C ILE A 200 -10.95 -2.22 -5.46
N ASP A 201 -11.23 -2.35 -4.17
CA ASP A 201 -12.51 -2.03 -3.58
C ASP A 201 -12.32 -1.40 -2.20
N PHE A 202 -13.40 -0.98 -1.56
CA PHE A 202 -13.40 -0.54 -0.18
C PHE A 202 -12.97 -1.68 0.75
N ASN A 203 -12.22 -1.33 1.79
CA ASN A 203 -12.06 -2.20 2.95
C ASN A 203 -13.30 -2.03 3.85
N SER A 204 -14.14 -3.05 3.93
CA SER A 204 -15.40 -2.99 4.69
C SER A 204 -15.18 -2.77 6.19
N PHE A 205 -14.02 -3.17 6.73
CA PHE A 205 -13.65 -2.89 8.12
C PHE A 205 -13.45 -1.39 8.40
N GLU A 206 -13.22 -0.57 7.37
CA GLU A 206 -12.94 0.86 7.47
C GLU A 206 -14.09 1.73 6.91
N SER A 207 -15.30 1.17 6.80
CA SER A 207 -16.45 1.82 6.15
C SER A 207 -16.79 3.21 6.74
N GLU A 208 -16.65 3.39 8.06
CA GLU A 208 -16.92 4.69 8.69
C GLU A 208 -15.89 5.76 8.27
N LYS A 209 -14.60 5.40 8.21
CA LYS A 209 -13.57 6.31 7.72
C LYS A 209 -13.77 6.65 6.25
N ILE A 210 -14.15 5.67 5.42
CA ILE A 210 -14.43 5.87 4.00
C ILE A 210 -15.58 6.86 3.81
N ASN A 211 -16.69 6.66 4.52
CA ASN A 211 -17.84 7.57 4.46
C ASN A 211 -17.47 8.98 4.92
N TYR A 212 -16.75 9.09 6.05
CA TYR A 212 -16.28 10.38 6.54
C TYR A 212 -15.40 11.10 5.51
N ILE A 213 -14.50 10.40 4.85
CA ILE A 213 -13.62 10.99 3.82
C ILE A 213 -14.46 11.46 2.63
N LEU A 214 -15.38 10.66 2.12
CA LEU A 214 -16.23 11.00 1.00
C LEU A 214 -17.12 12.22 1.29
N ASP A 215 -17.58 12.38 2.53
CA ASP A 215 -18.42 13.48 2.95
C ASP A 215 -17.65 14.79 3.20
N ASN A 216 -16.38 14.72 3.61
CA ASN A 216 -15.63 15.89 4.08
C ASN A 216 -14.45 16.31 3.19
N TYR A 217 -13.95 15.45 2.27
CA TYR A 217 -12.77 15.70 1.43
C TYR A 217 -13.09 15.71 -0.07
N GLY A 218 -14.34 15.96 -0.45
CA GLY A 218 -14.75 16.07 -1.86
C GLY A 218 -14.34 17.39 -2.53
N GLU A 219 -14.11 18.42 -1.74
CA GLU A 219 -13.70 19.75 -2.22
C GLU A 219 -12.17 19.88 -2.19
N TYR A 220 -11.66 20.69 -3.10
CA TYR A 220 -10.25 20.84 -3.37
C TYR A 220 -9.83 22.28 -3.24
N GLU A 221 -8.98 22.60 -2.27
CA GLU A 221 -8.40 23.91 -2.12
C GLU A 221 -7.11 24.06 -2.91
N THR A 222 -6.89 25.24 -3.48
CA THR A 222 -5.65 25.57 -4.19
C THR A 222 -4.69 26.28 -3.26
N TYR A 223 -3.53 25.70 -3.06
CA TYR A 223 -2.45 26.27 -2.25
C TYR A 223 -1.41 26.94 -3.14
N THR A 224 -1.03 28.15 -2.78
CA THR A 224 -0.07 28.97 -3.56
C THR A 224 1.36 28.88 -3.02
N THR A 225 1.53 28.60 -1.72
CA THR A 225 2.84 28.50 -1.07
C THR A 225 3.10 27.10 -0.54
N LYS A 226 4.39 26.75 -0.44
CA LYS A 226 4.81 25.46 0.14
C LYS A 226 4.45 25.37 1.62
N GLU A 227 4.56 26.47 2.33
CA GLU A 227 4.24 26.57 3.75
C GLU A 227 2.76 26.27 4.00
N SER A 228 1.84 26.95 3.28
CA SER A 228 0.40 26.74 3.47
C SER A 228 -0.02 25.31 3.11
N PHE A 229 0.57 24.74 2.07
CA PHE A 229 0.30 23.33 1.74
C PHE A 229 0.88 22.36 2.78
N PHE A 230 2.07 22.65 3.29
CA PHE A 230 2.67 21.84 4.37
C PHE A 230 1.83 21.88 5.66
N GLU A 231 1.36 23.05 6.06
CA GLU A 231 0.46 23.21 7.21
C GLU A 231 -0.83 22.42 7.03
N TYR A 232 -1.42 22.46 5.85
CA TYR A 232 -2.63 21.69 5.52
C TYR A 232 -2.40 20.19 5.56
N ILE A 233 -1.45 19.66 4.78
CA ILE A 233 -1.23 18.22 4.65
C ILE A 233 -0.64 17.61 5.93
N GLY A 234 0.18 18.39 6.67
CA GLY A 234 0.81 17.98 7.91
C GLY A 234 -0.05 18.13 9.17
N SER A 235 -1.24 18.75 9.06
CA SER A 235 -2.22 18.81 10.15
C SER A 235 -2.90 17.45 10.33
N ILE A 236 -3.38 17.14 11.54
CA ILE A 236 -4.12 15.91 11.83
C ILE A 236 -5.62 16.22 11.85
N ASP A 237 -6.39 15.40 11.15
CA ASP A 237 -7.83 15.33 11.34
C ASP A 237 -8.13 14.36 12.49
N THR A 238 -8.48 14.94 13.64
CA THR A 238 -8.77 14.17 14.86
C THR A 238 -10.00 13.26 14.73
N ASN A 239 -10.93 13.58 13.82
CA ASN A 239 -12.11 12.73 13.59
C ASN A 239 -11.69 11.41 12.94
N ILE A 240 -10.82 11.42 11.95
CA ILE A 240 -10.29 10.18 11.34
C ILE A 240 -9.63 9.27 12.39
N VAL A 241 -8.88 9.87 13.30
CA VAL A 241 -8.22 9.09 14.37
C VAL A 241 -9.25 8.53 15.36
N SER A 242 -10.32 9.27 15.64
CA SER A 242 -11.38 8.83 16.57
C SER A 242 -12.34 7.78 16.00
N LEU A 243 -12.42 7.67 14.68
CA LEU A 243 -13.22 6.65 13.97
C LEU A 243 -12.52 5.27 13.91
N ALA A 244 -11.39 5.09 14.61
CA ALA A 244 -10.79 3.77 14.76
C ALA A 244 -11.78 2.87 15.51
N GLN A 245 -12.46 1.98 14.77
CA GLN A 245 -13.39 0.99 15.34
C GLN A 245 -12.59 0.01 16.21
N PRO A 246 -13.18 -0.49 17.32
CA PRO A 246 -12.72 -1.74 17.88
C PRO A 246 -13.02 -2.82 16.84
N VAL A 247 -11.98 -3.22 16.12
CA VAL A 247 -12.11 -4.28 15.12
C VAL A 247 -12.44 -5.57 15.87
N ASP A 248 -13.40 -6.32 15.37
CA ASP A 248 -13.66 -7.67 15.88
C ASP A 248 -12.45 -8.55 15.51
N GLU A 249 -11.57 -8.75 16.49
CA GLU A 249 -10.34 -9.54 16.32
C GLU A 249 -10.66 -10.99 15.88
N ALA A 250 -11.81 -11.53 16.29
CA ALA A 250 -12.23 -12.85 15.89
C ALA A 250 -12.57 -12.90 14.39
N ALA A 251 -13.26 -11.88 13.87
CA ALA A 251 -13.58 -11.79 12.44
C ALA A 251 -12.31 -11.62 11.59
N ILE A 252 -11.36 -10.81 12.02
CA ILE A 252 -10.06 -10.66 11.32
C ILE A 252 -9.28 -11.97 11.32
N THR A 253 -9.24 -12.67 12.45
CA THR A 253 -8.52 -13.94 12.57
C THR A 253 -9.15 -15.00 11.66
N ASP A 254 -10.48 -15.08 11.60
CA ASP A 254 -11.19 -16.03 10.73
C ASP A 254 -10.87 -15.77 9.25
N VAL A 255 -10.94 -14.52 8.79
CA VAL A 255 -10.62 -14.13 7.41
C VAL A 255 -9.16 -14.43 7.07
N ARG A 256 -8.22 -14.16 7.97
CA ARG A 256 -6.80 -14.44 7.80
C ARG A 256 -6.55 -15.94 7.63
N ILE A 257 -7.13 -16.76 8.51
CA ILE A 257 -6.96 -18.22 8.46
C ILE A 257 -7.65 -18.82 7.22
N THR A 258 -8.83 -18.34 6.88
CA THR A 258 -9.55 -18.76 5.66
C THR A 258 -8.70 -18.48 4.42
N THR A 259 -8.10 -17.31 4.33
CA THR A 259 -7.24 -16.96 3.19
C THR A 259 -5.93 -17.75 3.18
N LEU A 260 -5.31 -17.97 4.35
CA LEU A 260 -4.14 -18.85 4.46
C LEU A 260 -4.44 -20.28 3.94
N ASN A 261 -5.55 -20.85 4.36
CA ASN A 261 -5.97 -22.19 3.92
C ASN A 261 -6.22 -22.25 2.42
N ARG A 262 -6.96 -21.26 1.88
CA ARG A 262 -7.21 -21.14 0.44
C ARG A 262 -5.91 -21.08 -0.37
N TRP A 263 -4.95 -20.27 0.02
CA TRP A 263 -3.64 -20.18 -0.66
C TRP A 263 -2.85 -21.48 -0.54
N ALA A 264 -2.90 -22.16 0.59
CA ALA A 264 -2.24 -23.46 0.77
C ALA A 264 -2.84 -24.56 -0.13
N GLU A 265 -4.12 -24.46 -0.50
CA GLU A 265 -4.82 -25.38 -1.41
C GLU A 265 -4.62 -25.01 -2.88
N GLU A 266 -4.70 -23.73 -3.23
CA GLU A 266 -4.65 -23.25 -4.62
C GLU A 266 -3.25 -23.29 -5.24
N TYR A 267 -2.20 -23.08 -4.45
CA TYR A 267 -0.82 -23.05 -4.92
C TYR A 267 -0.07 -24.34 -4.61
N SER A 268 0.74 -24.81 -5.54
CA SER A 268 1.59 -25.97 -5.30
C SER A 268 2.73 -25.63 -4.32
N LYS A 269 3.28 -26.66 -3.65
CA LYS A 269 4.46 -26.51 -2.79
C LYS A 269 5.65 -25.92 -3.55
N GLU A 270 5.79 -26.28 -4.82
CA GLU A 270 6.86 -25.78 -5.68
C GLU A 270 6.69 -24.29 -5.98
N ASP A 271 5.47 -23.82 -6.25
CA ASP A 271 5.17 -22.39 -6.46
C ASP A 271 5.53 -21.58 -5.21
N ILE A 272 5.14 -22.04 -4.03
CA ILE A 272 5.43 -21.35 -2.76
C ILE A 272 6.94 -21.32 -2.47
N ILE A 273 7.67 -22.41 -2.71
CA ILE A 273 9.12 -22.45 -2.55
C ILE A 273 9.80 -21.49 -3.54
N ASN A 274 9.32 -21.43 -4.79
CA ASN A 274 9.85 -20.53 -5.79
C ASN A 274 9.64 -19.06 -5.38
N GLU A 275 8.45 -18.70 -4.86
CA GLU A 275 8.17 -17.36 -4.36
C GLU A 275 8.99 -17.02 -3.10
N LEU A 276 9.22 -17.95 -2.20
CA LEU A 276 10.14 -17.78 -1.06
C LEU A 276 11.56 -17.47 -1.55
N ASN A 277 12.05 -18.18 -2.57
CA ASN A 277 13.36 -17.91 -3.16
C ASN A 277 13.41 -16.50 -3.81
N VAL A 278 12.32 -16.07 -4.45
CA VAL A 278 12.21 -14.72 -5.02
C VAL A 278 12.27 -13.65 -3.92
N VAL A 279 11.55 -13.86 -2.82
CA VAL A 279 11.50 -12.91 -1.69
C VAL A 279 12.85 -12.81 -0.99
N CYS A 280 13.54 -13.92 -0.77
CA CYS A 280 14.88 -13.96 -0.16
C CYS A 280 15.97 -13.43 -1.09
N GLY A 281 15.73 -13.38 -2.39
CA GLY A 281 16.66 -12.91 -3.42
C GLY A 281 16.38 -11.46 -3.87
N ASN A 282 16.92 -11.15 -5.05
CA ASN A 282 16.72 -9.85 -5.71
C ASN A 282 15.68 -9.91 -6.84
N GLY A 283 14.95 -11.01 -6.96
CA GLY A 283 13.91 -11.19 -7.98
C GLY A 283 12.62 -10.44 -7.63
N GLU A 284 11.77 -10.32 -8.65
CA GLU A 284 10.39 -9.82 -8.49
C GLU A 284 9.40 -10.95 -8.73
N SER A 285 8.36 -11.00 -7.91
CA SER A 285 7.27 -11.97 -8.09
C SER A 285 6.51 -11.70 -9.38
N ARG A 286 6.14 -12.77 -10.07
CA ARG A 286 5.24 -12.73 -11.22
C ARG A 286 3.77 -12.79 -10.81
N ASN A 287 3.49 -13.18 -9.57
CA ASN A 287 2.15 -13.18 -9.01
C ASN A 287 1.68 -11.74 -8.77
N ALA A 288 0.51 -11.40 -9.29
CA ALA A 288 -0.03 -10.04 -9.25
C ALA A 288 -0.29 -9.54 -7.82
N ILE A 289 -0.64 -10.44 -6.89
CA ILE A 289 -0.88 -10.11 -5.48
C ILE A 289 0.44 -10.03 -4.72
N LEU A 290 1.29 -11.06 -4.82
CA LEU A 290 2.54 -11.10 -4.07
C LEU A 290 3.48 -9.96 -4.44
N ARG A 291 3.45 -9.52 -5.68
CA ARG A 291 4.29 -8.42 -6.18
C ARG A 291 4.04 -7.08 -5.47
N ILE A 292 2.79 -6.84 -5.01
CA ILE A 292 2.41 -5.59 -4.34
C ILE A 292 2.53 -5.64 -2.82
N ILE A 293 2.74 -6.82 -2.24
CA ILE A 293 3.02 -6.99 -0.81
C ILE A 293 4.52 -6.72 -0.60
N ASP A 294 4.89 -5.95 0.41
CA ASP A 294 6.29 -5.69 0.73
C ASP A 294 7.03 -6.96 1.18
N LYS A 295 8.34 -7.00 1.00
CA LYS A 295 9.13 -8.23 1.16
C LYS A 295 9.02 -8.86 2.56
N PRO A 296 9.12 -8.12 3.68
CA PRO A 296 8.99 -8.72 5.00
C PRO A 296 7.63 -9.37 5.21
N THR A 297 6.55 -8.67 4.96
CA THR A 297 5.17 -9.17 5.09
C THR A 297 4.92 -10.38 4.18
N ARG A 298 5.46 -10.35 2.96
CA ARG A 298 5.39 -11.46 2.00
C ARG A 298 6.12 -12.70 2.53
N LEU A 299 7.27 -12.51 3.21
CA LEU A 299 8.02 -13.61 3.82
C LEU A 299 7.20 -14.30 4.91
N GLU A 300 6.58 -13.54 5.82
CA GLU A 300 5.70 -14.09 6.86
C GLU A 300 4.53 -14.87 6.23
N PHE A 301 3.88 -14.31 5.23
CA PHE A 301 2.76 -14.94 4.53
C PHE A 301 3.15 -16.25 3.83
N LEU A 302 4.20 -16.23 3.02
CA LEU A 302 4.66 -17.42 2.29
C LEU A 302 5.18 -18.50 3.23
N THR A 303 5.83 -18.11 4.32
CA THR A 303 6.28 -19.07 5.35
C THR A 303 5.09 -19.74 6.04
N SER A 304 4.05 -18.97 6.36
CA SER A 304 2.81 -19.53 6.94
C SER A 304 2.15 -20.54 6.01
N ILE A 305 2.08 -20.25 4.70
CA ILE A 305 1.57 -21.18 3.69
C ILE A 305 2.45 -22.44 3.61
N ALA A 306 3.77 -22.27 3.58
CA ALA A 306 4.69 -23.41 3.52
C ALA A 306 4.57 -24.31 4.74
N LEU A 307 4.45 -23.76 5.95
CA LEU A 307 4.20 -24.52 7.17
C LEU A 307 2.89 -25.33 7.08
N LYS A 308 1.82 -24.68 6.65
CA LYS A 308 0.52 -25.33 6.47
C LYS A 308 0.55 -26.48 5.46
N GLN A 309 1.31 -26.32 4.37
CA GLN A 309 1.43 -27.34 3.33
C GLN A 309 2.32 -28.51 3.70
N HIS A 310 3.36 -28.31 4.54
CA HIS A 310 4.37 -29.33 4.80
C HIS A 310 4.12 -30.12 6.09
N PHE A 311 3.33 -29.59 7.03
CA PHE A 311 3.05 -30.22 8.31
C PHE A 311 1.56 -30.52 8.45
N ASN A 312 1.18 -31.78 8.20
CA ASN A 312 -0.21 -32.21 8.32
C ASN A 312 -0.69 -32.11 9.78
N GLY A 313 -1.81 -31.44 9.99
CA GLY A 313 -2.42 -31.29 11.31
C GLY A 313 -1.83 -30.17 12.16
N LEU A 314 -0.82 -29.44 11.67
CA LEU A 314 -0.30 -28.26 12.32
C LEU A 314 -1.33 -27.12 12.21
N ASP A 315 -1.73 -26.57 13.35
CA ASP A 315 -2.50 -25.32 13.40
C ASP A 315 -1.53 -24.15 13.29
N VAL A 316 -1.61 -23.40 12.18
CA VAL A 316 -0.73 -22.30 11.86
C VAL A 316 -1.50 -20.99 12.04
N GLN A 317 -1.07 -20.18 12.98
CA GLN A 317 -1.68 -18.91 13.37
C GLN A 317 -0.69 -17.75 13.09
N PRO A 318 -0.70 -17.16 11.89
CA PRO A 318 0.16 -16.02 11.59
C PRO A 318 -0.36 -14.74 12.25
N ASN A 319 0.56 -13.86 12.65
CA ASN A 319 0.24 -12.61 13.33
C ASN A 319 0.39 -11.36 12.45
N TYR A 320 0.66 -11.51 11.15
CA TYR A 320 0.64 -10.38 10.22
C TYR A 320 -0.76 -9.75 10.13
N HIS A 321 -0.79 -8.43 9.90
CA HIS A 321 -2.05 -7.70 9.73
C HIS A 321 -2.64 -7.97 8.34
N VAL A 322 -3.96 -8.02 8.26
CA VAL A 322 -4.70 -8.31 7.02
C VAL A 322 -5.74 -7.24 6.69
N ASP A 323 -6.15 -7.21 5.43
CA ASP A 323 -7.37 -6.52 4.98
C ASP A 323 -8.60 -7.42 5.12
N ASP A 324 -9.77 -6.95 4.71
CA ASP A 324 -11.03 -7.69 4.84
C ASP A 324 -11.19 -8.89 3.88
N GLU A 325 -10.23 -9.10 2.98
CA GLU A 325 -10.08 -10.31 2.17
C GLU A 325 -9.03 -11.27 2.77
N GLY A 326 -8.44 -10.93 3.92
CA GLY A 326 -7.42 -11.72 4.60
C GLY A 326 -6.04 -11.67 3.95
N LEU A 327 -5.81 -10.74 3.00
CA LEU A 327 -4.50 -10.55 2.40
C LEU A 327 -3.61 -9.70 3.30
N PRO A 328 -2.33 -10.06 3.48
CA PRO A 328 -1.45 -9.37 4.39
C PRO A 328 -1.18 -7.92 3.97
N THR A 329 -1.21 -7.01 4.94
CA THR A 329 -0.97 -5.57 4.78
C THR A 329 0.29 -5.09 5.49
N PHE A 330 0.58 -5.64 6.68
CA PHE A 330 1.76 -5.34 7.49
C PHE A 330 2.28 -6.60 8.16
N THR A 331 3.54 -6.60 8.55
CA THR A 331 4.16 -7.64 9.38
C THR A 331 3.49 -7.76 10.75
N ALA A 332 3.76 -8.82 11.47
CA ALA A 332 3.37 -8.96 12.86
C ALA A 332 3.84 -7.76 13.69
N SER A 333 3.06 -7.39 14.70
CA SER A 333 3.43 -6.30 15.61
C SER A 333 4.64 -6.68 16.45
N GLY A 334 5.54 -5.71 16.70
CA GLY A 334 6.70 -5.96 17.54
C GLY A 334 6.29 -6.44 18.94
N GLY A 335 6.96 -7.47 19.46
CA GLY A 335 6.62 -8.11 20.72
C GLY A 335 5.69 -9.32 20.62
N VAL A 336 5.25 -9.65 19.40
CA VAL A 336 4.48 -10.87 19.09
C VAL A 336 5.27 -11.67 18.08
N ALA A 337 5.27 -13.00 18.18
CA ALA A 337 5.91 -13.87 17.18
C ALA A 337 5.26 -13.69 15.81
N ASP A 338 6.04 -13.83 14.73
CA ASP A 338 5.50 -13.70 13.37
C ASP A 338 4.43 -14.78 13.09
N ILE A 339 4.67 -16.00 13.55
CA ILE A 339 3.74 -17.12 13.37
C ILE A 339 3.76 -17.99 14.64
N GLU A 340 2.59 -18.32 15.13
CA GLU A 340 2.40 -19.30 16.18
C GLU A 340 1.91 -20.61 15.58
N CYS A 341 2.49 -21.72 16.02
CA CYS A 341 2.13 -23.05 15.53
C CYS A 341 1.77 -23.96 16.68
N TYR A 342 0.62 -24.62 16.58
CA TYR A 342 0.10 -25.51 17.59
C TYR A 342 -0.03 -26.93 17.07
N ASP A 343 0.55 -27.88 17.79
CA ASP A 343 0.46 -29.31 17.52
C ASP A 343 0.10 -30.07 18.80
N THR A 344 -0.29 -31.33 18.67
CA THR A 344 -0.65 -32.21 19.80
C THR A 344 0.49 -32.41 20.80
N ASN A 345 1.74 -32.23 20.37
CA ASN A 345 2.93 -32.53 21.16
C ASN A 345 3.66 -31.27 21.66
N CYS A 346 3.62 -30.19 20.94
CA CYS A 346 4.29 -28.93 21.33
C CYS A 346 3.73 -27.73 20.59
N ASN A 347 3.83 -26.59 21.23
CA ASN A 347 3.61 -25.29 20.60
C ASN A 347 4.96 -24.74 20.15
N SER A 348 4.97 -24.04 19.02
CA SER A 348 6.19 -23.46 18.44
C SER A 348 5.95 -22.01 18.04
N LEU A 349 6.94 -21.16 18.29
CA LEU A 349 7.00 -19.80 17.77
C LEU A 349 7.94 -19.80 16.56
N VAL A 350 7.52 -19.20 15.47
CA VAL A 350 8.30 -19.07 14.25
C VAL A 350 8.51 -17.60 13.97
N GLU A 351 9.78 -17.21 13.91
CA GLU A 351 10.23 -15.88 13.55
C GLU A 351 10.91 -15.94 12.19
N VAL A 352 10.57 -15.06 11.30
CA VAL A 352 11.10 -15.01 9.95
C VAL A 352 11.75 -13.66 9.67
N THR A 353 12.93 -13.67 9.07
CA THR A 353 13.66 -12.44 8.78
C THR A 353 14.42 -12.50 7.48
N LEU A 354 14.50 -11.37 6.78
CA LEU A 354 15.39 -11.16 5.64
C LEU A 354 16.80 -10.74 6.06
N MET A 355 17.02 -10.50 7.35
CA MET A 355 18.34 -10.20 7.86
C MET A 355 19.21 -11.46 7.92
N CYS A 356 20.49 -11.31 7.66
CA CYS A 356 21.44 -12.41 7.68
C CYS A 356 22.68 -12.08 8.50
N ALA A 357 23.37 -13.15 8.92
CA ALA A 357 24.67 -13.08 9.59
C ALA A 357 24.68 -12.19 10.84
N ARG A 358 25.63 -11.26 10.92
CA ARG A 358 25.81 -10.40 12.08
C ARG A 358 24.60 -9.52 12.39
N ASN A 359 23.90 -9.04 11.36
CA ASN A 359 22.73 -8.17 11.55
C ASN A 359 21.57 -8.95 12.19
N GLN A 360 21.35 -10.20 11.78
CA GLN A 360 20.37 -11.09 12.40
C GLN A 360 20.70 -11.32 13.88
N ALA A 361 21.96 -11.70 14.19
CA ALA A 361 22.39 -11.96 15.54
C ALA A 361 22.29 -10.75 16.48
N THR A 362 22.47 -9.55 15.94
CA THR A 362 22.51 -8.32 16.78
C THR A 362 21.12 -7.70 16.97
N ASN A 363 20.28 -7.75 15.94
CA ASN A 363 19.00 -7.04 15.93
C ASN A 363 17.79 -7.93 16.22
N GLU A 364 17.80 -9.19 15.71
CA GLU A 364 16.66 -10.10 15.81
C GLU A 364 16.75 -11.02 17.03
N MET A 365 17.90 -11.64 17.27
CA MET A 365 18.03 -12.63 18.35
C MET A 365 17.63 -12.12 19.75
N PRO A 366 17.88 -10.87 20.13
CA PRO A 366 17.40 -10.36 21.41
C PRO A 366 15.87 -10.27 21.51
N ALA A 367 15.19 -9.94 20.41
CA ALA A 367 13.72 -9.90 20.33
C ALA A 367 13.13 -11.32 20.42
N ILE A 368 13.66 -12.24 19.62
CA ILE A 368 13.27 -13.68 19.65
C ILE A 368 13.41 -14.27 21.05
N THR A 369 14.54 -14.00 21.73
CA THR A 369 14.76 -14.50 23.10
C THR A 369 13.72 -13.94 24.08
N ARG A 370 13.33 -12.68 23.94
CA ARG A 370 12.30 -12.07 24.76
C ARG A 370 10.92 -12.68 24.48
N HIS A 371 10.53 -12.85 23.21
CA HIS A 371 9.25 -13.49 22.83
C HIS A 371 9.13 -14.89 23.41
N LEU A 372 10.22 -15.66 23.37
CA LEU A 372 10.24 -16.99 23.97
C LEU A 372 10.10 -16.94 25.50
N GLN A 373 10.72 -15.97 26.18
CA GLN A 373 10.60 -15.79 27.62
C GLN A 373 9.19 -15.35 28.05
N GLU A 374 8.52 -14.56 27.25
CA GLU A 374 7.15 -14.09 27.50
C GLU A 374 6.09 -15.18 27.20
N ALA A 375 6.42 -16.16 26.37
CA ALA A 375 5.52 -17.27 25.99
C ALA A 375 5.61 -18.48 26.96
N ILE A 376 6.60 -18.54 27.86
CA ILE A 376 6.78 -19.59 28.87
C ILE A 376 6.19 -19.13 30.20
#